data_b052bd114d4bfa2eb745d272c470980a
#
_entry.id   b052bd114d4bfa2eb745d272c470980a
#
_cell.length_a   1.000
_cell.length_b   1.000
_cell.length_c   1.000
_cell.angle_alpha   90.00
_cell.angle_beta   90.00
_cell.angle_gamma   90.00
#
_symmetry.space_group_name_H-M   'P 1'
#
loop_
_entity.id
_entity.type
_entity.pdbx_description
1 polymer ?
#
loop_
_entity_poly.entity_id
_entity_poly.type
_entity_poly.pdbx_seq_one_letter_code
_entity_poly.pdbx_strand_id
1 'polypeptide(L)'
;MDNAILKIGDIIESKAGRDKNRYYIVMKIDEPYIWTCDGDLHKVDKIKKKKIKHTKYVGYQSEYVKNKLEYGEKVTNSEIRRALKEFVESKEEGSCDDAKR
;
A
#
# COMPACT_ATOMS: atom_id res chain seq x y z
N MET A 1 15.35 9.36 9.65
CA MET A 1 15.03 9.32 9.59
C MET A 1 14.32 8.93 9.22
N ASP A 2 14.23 8.84 9.19
CA ASP A 2 13.66 8.48 9.07
C ASP A 2 12.71 8.57 8.58
N ASN A 3 12.50 8.87 8.32
CA ASN A 3 11.45 9.33 8.02
C ASN A 3 11.22 9.31 6.67
N ALA A 4 11.00 8.33 6.10
CA ALA A 4 10.66 8.23 4.78
C ALA A 4 9.42 9.01 4.56
N ILE A 5 9.38 9.85 3.60
CA ILE A 5 8.19 10.58 3.28
C ILE A 5 7.34 9.68 2.40
N LEU A 6 6.16 9.37 2.88
CA LEU A 6 5.25 8.55 2.09
C LEU A 6 4.68 9.34 0.92
N LYS A 7 4.38 8.63 -0.15
CA LYS A 7 3.78 9.22 -1.34
C LYS A 7 2.58 8.40 -1.76
N ILE A 8 1.70 8.99 -2.55
CA ILE A 8 0.56 8.24 -3.05
C ILE A 8 1.08 7.07 -3.90
N GLY A 9 0.39 5.98 -3.83
CA GLY A 9 0.82 4.76 -4.53
C GLY A 9 1.80 3.91 -3.75
N ASP A 10 2.33 4.42 -2.63
CA ASP A 10 3.23 3.63 -1.80
C ASP A 10 2.47 2.50 -1.15
N ILE A 11 3.15 1.38 -0.94
CA ILE A 11 2.57 0.28 -0.19
C ILE A 11 3.11 0.37 1.24
N ILE A 12 2.22 0.22 2.20
CA ILE A 12 2.60 0.24 3.61
C ILE A 12 2.06 -1.00 4.29
N GLU A 13 2.68 -1.33 5.40
CA GLU A 13 2.21 -2.42 6.24
C GLU A 13 1.61 -1.79 7.50
N SER A 14 0.45 -2.27 7.90
CA SER A 14 -0.17 -1.78 9.13
C SER A 14 0.54 -2.40 10.32
N LYS A 15 0.85 -1.59 11.30
CA LYS A 15 1.59 -2.04 12.47
C LYS A 15 0.74 -2.07 13.72
N ALA A 16 -0.51 -1.71 13.62
CA ALA A 16 -1.36 -1.64 14.81
C ALA A 16 -2.78 -2.03 14.48
N GLY A 17 -3.51 -2.44 15.50
CA GLY A 17 -4.93 -2.73 15.36
C GLY A 17 -5.20 -4.11 14.81
N ARG A 18 -6.43 -4.30 14.41
CA ARG A 18 -6.87 -5.60 13.90
C ARG A 18 -6.27 -5.96 12.57
N ASP A 19 -5.86 -4.96 11.81
CA ASP A 19 -5.30 -5.19 10.50
C ASP A 19 -3.77 -5.20 10.53
N LYS A 20 -3.19 -5.46 11.69
CA LYS A 20 -1.76 -5.56 11.83
C LYS A 20 -1.19 -6.58 10.84
N ASN A 21 -0.10 -6.25 10.22
CA ASN A 21 0.61 -7.09 9.26
C ASN A 21 -0.10 -7.22 7.91
N ARG A 22 -1.10 -6.40 7.66
CA ARG A 22 -1.72 -6.36 6.34
C ARG A 22 -1.13 -5.22 5.54
N TYR A 23 -1.20 -5.35 4.22
CA TYR A 23 -0.63 -4.36 3.31
C TYR A 23 -1.73 -3.52 2.69
N TYR A 24 -1.45 -2.24 2.50
CA TYR A 24 -2.40 -1.30 1.92
C TYR A 24 -1.66 -0.36 0.99
N ILE A 25 -2.39 0.30 0.10
CA ILE A 25 -1.83 1.31 -0.79
C ILE A 25 -2.29 2.68 -0.32
N VAL A 26 -1.37 3.63 -0.28
CA VAL A 26 -1.66 5.00 0.12
C VAL A 26 -2.38 5.71 -1.00
N MET A 27 -3.58 6.19 -0.74
CA MET A 27 -4.40 6.87 -1.73
C MET A 27 -4.39 8.36 -1.55
N LYS A 28 -4.19 8.84 -0.33
CA LYS A 28 -4.21 10.26 -0.03
C LYS A 28 -3.36 10.52 1.20
N ILE A 29 -2.72 11.65 1.26
CA ILE A 29 -1.87 12.00 2.39
C ILE A 29 -2.28 13.36 2.93
N ASP A 30 -2.46 13.44 4.24
CA ASP A 30 -2.73 14.70 4.90
C ASP A 30 -2.14 14.53 6.31
N GLU A 31 -0.85 14.77 6.43
CA GLU A 31 -0.11 14.48 7.64
C GLU A 31 -0.77 15.07 8.87
N PRO A 32 -0.84 14.33 9.94
CA PRO A 32 -0.13 13.07 10.21
C PRO A 32 -0.90 11.83 9.78
N TYR A 33 -1.87 11.98 8.90
CA TYR A 33 -2.73 10.89 8.47
C TYR A 33 -2.52 10.53 7.02
N ILE A 34 -2.84 9.29 6.70
CA ILE A 34 -2.92 8.84 5.31
C ILE A 34 -4.23 8.10 5.16
N TRP A 35 -4.70 8.00 3.93
CA TRP A 35 -5.90 7.21 3.61
C TRP A 35 -5.45 6.08 2.71
N THR A 36 -5.87 4.88 3.05
CA THR A 36 -5.38 3.67 2.40
C THR A 36 -6.51 2.74 2.01
N CYS A 37 -6.23 1.83 1.12
CA CYS A 37 -7.19 0.78 0.78
C CYS A 37 -6.45 -0.46 0.33
N ASP A 38 -7.16 -1.59 0.32
CA ASP A 38 -6.59 -2.85 -0.15
C ASP A 38 -7.47 -3.48 -1.24
N GLY A 39 -8.57 -2.83 -1.60
CA GLY A 39 -9.45 -3.33 -2.64
C GLY A 39 -10.32 -4.50 -2.23
N ASP A 40 -10.28 -4.87 -0.96
CA ASP A 40 -11.02 -6.03 -0.47
C ASP A 40 -11.81 -5.62 0.78
N LEU A 41 -11.18 -5.62 1.94
CA LEU A 41 -11.86 -5.17 3.15
C LEU A 41 -12.04 -3.66 3.13
N HIS A 42 -11.06 -2.93 2.64
CA HIS A 42 -11.14 -1.48 2.55
C HIS A 42 -11.09 -1.10 1.08
N LYS A 43 -12.25 -0.84 0.51
CA LYS A 43 -12.39 -0.61 -0.92
C LYS A 43 -12.13 0.83 -1.30
N VAL A 44 -11.92 1.06 -2.59
CA VAL A 44 -11.55 2.39 -3.07
C VAL A 44 -12.58 3.46 -2.78
N ASP A 45 -13.85 3.09 -2.63
CA ASP A 45 -14.89 4.06 -2.33
C ASP A 45 -15.03 4.30 -0.82
N LYS A 46 -14.30 3.57 0.00
CA LYS A 46 -14.32 3.79 1.45
C LYS A 46 -12.92 3.56 1.99
N ILE A 47 -12.03 4.45 1.60
CA ILE A 47 -10.64 4.33 2.02
C ILE A 47 -10.52 4.57 3.53
N LYS A 48 -9.55 3.92 4.13
CA LYS A 48 -9.38 3.94 5.57
C LYS A 48 -8.32 4.94 6.00
N LYS A 49 -8.66 5.75 6.99
CA LYS A 49 -7.73 6.73 7.55
C LYS A 49 -6.83 6.06 8.58
N LYS A 50 -5.55 6.32 8.50
CA LYS A 50 -4.58 5.78 9.46
C LYS A 50 -3.58 6.86 9.83
N LYS A 51 -3.01 6.75 11.02
CA LYS A 51 -1.90 7.63 11.36
C LYS A 51 -0.63 7.06 10.76
N ILE A 52 0.19 7.91 10.20
CA ILE A 52 1.44 7.47 9.57
C ILE A 52 2.30 6.69 10.55
N LYS A 53 2.32 7.10 11.80
CA LYS A 53 3.17 6.41 12.79
C LYS A 53 2.74 4.96 13.05
N HIS A 54 1.53 4.58 12.64
CA HIS A 54 1.08 3.21 12.82
C HIS A 54 1.29 2.38 11.54
N THR A 55 2.10 2.88 10.64
CA THR A 55 2.35 2.19 9.38
C THR A 55 3.84 2.08 9.14
N LYS A 56 4.21 1.16 8.27
CA LYS A 56 5.59 0.98 7.90
C LYS A 56 5.68 0.97 6.38
N TYR A 57 6.55 1.81 5.83
CA TYR A 57 6.80 1.80 4.39
C TYR A 57 7.63 0.56 4.07
N VAL A 58 7.22 -0.18 3.08
CA VAL A 58 7.88 -1.45 2.76
C VAL A 58 8.85 -1.33 1.58
N GLY A 59 9.09 -0.10 1.14
CA GLY A 59 10.07 0.11 0.08
C GLY A 59 9.56 -0.17 -1.32
N TYR A 60 8.25 -0.14 -1.52
CA TYR A 60 7.65 -0.44 -2.81
C TYR A 60 6.54 0.57 -3.11
N GLN A 61 6.52 1.07 -4.33
CA GLN A 61 5.47 1.97 -4.78
C GLN A 61 4.88 1.43 -6.06
N SER A 62 3.57 1.39 -6.13
CA SER A 62 2.91 0.97 -7.35
C SER A 62 2.87 2.15 -8.30
N GLU A 63 3.65 2.13 -9.34
CA GLU A 63 3.67 3.21 -10.31
C GLU A 63 2.35 3.31 -11.05
N TYR A 64 1.72 2.17 -11.31
CA TYR A 64 0.46 2.16 -12.00
C TYR A 64 -0.59 2.94 -11.21
N VAL A 65 -0.73 2.65 -9.91
CA VAL A 65 -1.69 3.33 -9.06
C VAL A 65 -1.29 4.78 -8.87
N LYS A 66 -0.01 5.03 -8.64
CA LYS A 66 0.49 6.39 -8.48
C LYS A 66 0.13 7.25 -9.68
N ASN A 67 0.39 6.73 -10.87
CA ASN A 67 0.14 7.49 -12.10
C ASN A 67 -1.34 7.79 -12.28
N LYS A 68 -2.19 6.81 -12.02
CA LYS A 68 -3.62 7.04 -12.13
C LYS A 68 -4.10 8.11 -11.16
N LEU A 69 -3.62 8.06 -9.93
CA LEU A 69 -4.00 9.05 -8.95
C LEU A 69 -3.49 10.44 -9.32
N GLU A 70 -2.30 10.52 -9.84
CA GLU A 70 -1.73 11.81 -10.22
C GLU A 70 -2.48 12.43 -11.39
N TYR A 71 -3.00 11.61 -12.29
CA TYR A 71 -3.74 12.12 -13.44
C TYR A 71 -5.23 12.25 -13.15
N GLY A 72 -5.63 12.02 -11.91
CA GLY A 72 -7.03 12.15 -11.54
C GLY A 72 -7.93 11.06 -12.09
N GLU A 73 -7.33 9.94 -12.47
CA GLU A 73 -8.12 8.82 -13.01
C GLU A 73 -8.62 7.94 -11.88
N LYS A 74 -9.72 7.25 -12.14
CA LYS A 74 -10.26 6.36 -11.15
C LYS A 74 -9.46 5.08 -11.05
N VAL A 75 -9.22 4.63 -9.83
CA VAL A 75 -8.57 3.37 -9.58
C VAL A 75 -9.62 2.40 -9.07
N THR A 76 -9.66 1.20 -9.61
CA THR A 76 -10.66 0.22 -9.22
C THR A 76 -10.11 -0.71 -8.13
N ASN A 77 -11.04 -1.39 -7.44
CA ASN A 77 -10.63 -2.36 -6.43
C ASN A 77 -9.77 -3.47 -7.03
N SER A 78 -10.07 -3.90 -8.23
CA SER A 78 -9.27 -4.92 -8.91
C SER A 78 -7.85 -4.45 -9.13
N GLU A 79 -7.69 -3.19 -9.50
CA GLU A 79 -6.36 -2.63 -9.74
C GLU A 79 -5.56 -2.55 -8.43
N ILE A 80 -6.22 -2.20 -7.35
CA ILE A 80 -5.55 -2.15 -6.06
C ILE A 80 -5.12 -3.56 -5.64
N ARG A 81 -6.03 -4.53 -5.75
CA ARG A 81 -5.70 -5.91 -5.38
C ARG A 81 -4.54 -6.44 -6.21
N ARG A 82 -4.52 -6.09 -7.50
CA ARG A 82 -3.46 -6.54 -8.39
C ARG A 82 -2.12 -5.93 -7.98
N ALA A 83 -2.11 -4.64 -7.65
CA ALA A 83 -0.88 -3.98 -7.24
C ALA A 83 -0.32 -4.61 -5.96
N LEU A 84 -1.18 -4.91 -5.01
CA LEU A 84 -0.74 -5.55 -3.78
C LEU A 84 -0.26 -6.97 -4.02
N LYS A 85 -0.93 -7.68 -4.92
CA LYS A 85 -0.52 -9.03 -5.26
C LYS A 85 0.86 -9.02 -5.91
N GLU A 86 1.11 -8.07 -6.80
CA GLU A 86 2.40 -7.95 -7.45
C GLU A 86 3.50 -7.68 -6.43
N PHE A 87 3.21 -6.86 -5.44
CA PHE A 87 4.19 -6.60 -4.38
C PHE A 87 4.48 -7.87 -3.59
N VAL A 88 3.45 -8.60 -3.20
CA VAL A 88 3.64 -9.82 -2.40
C VAL A 88 4.39 -10.87 -3.21
N GLU A 89 4.07 -10.99 -4.48
CA GLU A 89 4.76 -11.96 -5.33
C GLU A 89 6.23 -11.57 -5.52
N SER A 90 6.49 -10.31 -5.65
CA SER A 90 7.86 -9.84 -5.78
C SER A 90 8.66 -10.15 -4.52
N LYS A 91 8.04 -9.94 -3.37
CA LYS A 91 8.67 -10.20 -2.11
C LYS A 91 8.94 -11.70 -1.94
N GLU A 92 7.98 -12.52 -2.31
CA GLU A 92 8.13 -13.95 -2.20
C GLU A 92 9.19 -14.49 -3.15
N GLU A 93 9.25 -13.95 -4.33
CA GLU A 93 10.27 -14.36 -5.27
C GLU A 93 11.63 -14.12 -4.69
N GLY A 94 11.85 -13.00 -4.10
CA GLY A 94 13.12 -12.70 -3.49
C GLY A 94 13.45 -13.68 -2.41
N SER A 95 12.47 -14.12 -1.66
CA SER A 95 12.72 -15.04 -0.63
C SER A 95 12.93 -16.39 -1.15
N CYS A 96 12.17 -16.77 -2.11
CA CYS A 96 12.20 -18.05 -2.59
C CYS A 96 13.46 -18.47 -3.16
N ASP A 97 14.11 -17.57 -3.76
CA ASP A 97 15.31 -17.87 -4.29
C ASP A 97 16.09 -18.64 -3.46
N ASP A 98 16.16 -18.31 -2.27
CA ASP A 98 16.97 -18.96 -1.48
C ASP A 98 16.44 -20.19 -1.11
N ALA A 99 15.37 -20.20 -0.94
CA ALA A 99 14.90 -21.23 -0.31
C ALA A 99 14.82 -22.36 -1.10
N LYS A 100 14.43 -22.33 -1.95
CA LYS A 100 14.03 -23.27 -2.49
C LYS A 100 14.63 -24.08 -2.99
N ARG A 101 15.14 -24.05 -3.01
CA ARG A 101 15.62 -24.91 -3.61
C ARG A 101 16.65 -25.32 -3.32
#